data_d0a496ae98b505840f37a73e8a643b28
#
_entry.id   d0a496ae98b505840f37a73e8a643b28
#
_cell.length_a   1.000
_cell.length_b   1.000
_cell.length_c   1.000
_cell.angle_alpha   90.00
_cell.angle_beta   90.00
_cell.angle_gamma   90.00
#
_symmetry.space_group_name_H-M   'P 1'
#
loop_
_entity.id
_entity.type
_entity.pdbx_description
1 polymer ?
#
loop_
_entity_poly.entity_id
_entity_poly.type
_entity_poly.pdbx_seq_one_letter_code
_entity_poly.pdbx_strand_id
1 'polypeptide(L)'
;MLFARNGYEVCLSSGKDTPLDLPLLFGRSFKEEITLFGSFVMNTREDILNFWFTECTPEQWFKKDSEFDNMLEKRFAGTVERSLAGKLDNWADSDSGCLALILLLDQFTRNIYRDTPRAFAGDEKALELSFLCNKNSYLPNADIHWCHFMLMPRMHSEDIAVQDVSLPLFKELNVQKVYDYAVRHRDTVARFGRFPHRNSILGRSSTTEELEFLTQAGSSF
;
A
#
# COMPACT_ATOMS: atom_id res chain seq x y z
N MET A 1 -33.60 -17.48 -1.94
CA MET A 1 -33.65 -16.46 -3.02
C MET A 1 -33.69 -15.11 -2.37
N LEU A 2 -32.65 -14.32 -2.58
CA LEU A 2 -32.52 -12.97 -2.05
C LEU A 2 -32.62 -12.00 -3.22
N PHE A 3 -33.53 -11.04 -3.15
CA PHE A 3 -33.71 -10.03 -4.20
C PHE A 3 -33.01 -8.73 -3.78
N ALA A 4 -32.08 -8.23 -4.62
CA ALA A 4 -31.58 -6.88 -4.48
C ALA A 4 -32.61 -5.88 -5.06
N ARG A 5 -32.83 -4.74 -4.40
CA ARG A 5 -33.59 -3.63 -4.99
C ARG A 5 -32.82 -3.18 -6.23
N ASN A 6 -33.34 -3.38 -7.40
CA ASN A 6 -32.90 -2.97 -8.75
C ASN A 6 -32.84 -4.14 -9.74
N GLY A 7 -33.48 -5.29 -9.43
CA GLY A 7 -33.74 -6.34 -10.43
C GLY A 7 -32.58 -7.31 -10.70
N TYR A 8 -31.57 -7.35 -9.86
CA TYR A 8 -30.54 -8.38 -9.93
C TYR A 8 -30.88 -9.54 -9.00
N GLU A 9 -30.90 -10.74 -9.55
CA GLU A 9 -31.14 -11.99 -8.82
C GLU A 9 -29.80 -12.58 -8.41
N VAL A 10 -29.61 -12.78 -7.11
CA VAL A 10 -28.42 -13.46 -6.58
C VAL A 10 -28.84 -14.89 -6.22
N CYS A 11 -28.42 -15.87 -7.02
CA CYS A 11 -28.62 -17.29 -6.72
C CYS A 11 -27.46 -17.81 -5.89
N LEU A 12 -27.76 -18.17 -4.64
CA LEU A 12 -26.82 -18.85 -3.75
C LEU A 12 -27.20 -20.34 -3.68
N SER A 13 -26.27 -21.23 -4.07
CA SER A 13 -26.45 -22.67 -3.87
C SER A 13 -25.50 -23.16 -2.80
N SER A 14 -26.01 -23.73 -1.71
CA SER A 14 -25.19 -24.53 -0.80
C SER A 14 -25.18 -25.97 -1.27
N GLY A 15 -24.01 -26.64 -1.16
CA GLY A 15 -23.97 -28.10 -1.18
C GLY A 15 -24.86 -28.65 -0.05
N LYS A 16 -25.43 -29.82 -0.25
CA LYS A 16 -26.37 -30.44 0.72
C LYS A 16 -25.73 -30.44 2.11
N ASP A 17 -26.50 -29.95 3.09
CA ASP A 17 -26.34 -30.12 4.54
C ASP A 17 -25.42 -29.13 5.33
N THR A 18 -25.12 -27.93 4.83
CA THR A 18 -24.54 -26.87 5.67
C THR A 18 -25.39 -25.62 5.72
N PRO A 19 -25.71 -25.06 6.93
CA PRO A 19 -26.38 -23.77 7.02
C PRO A 19 -25.45 -22.68 6.47
N LEU A 20 -25.99 -21.80 5.62
CA LEU A 20 -25.29 -20.61 5.15
C LEU A 20 -25.48 -19.50 6.19
N ASP A 21 -24.48 -19.28 7.03
CA ASP A 21 -24.39 -18.07 7.86
C ASP A 21 -23.82 -16.94 6.99
N LEU A 22 -24.72 -16.16 6.40
CA LEU A 22 -24.35 -14.95 5.65
C LEU A 22 -24.71 -13.72 6.47
N PRO A 23 -23.73 -12.88 6.86
CA PRO A 23 -24.05 -11.58 7.40
C PRO A 23 -24.66 -10.71 6.29
N LEU A 24 -25.93 -10.30 6.48
CA LEU A 24 -26.60 -9.36 5.60
C LEU A 24 -26.08 -7.94 5.90
N LEU A 25 -25.25 -7.42 5.00
CA LEU A 25 -24.84 -6.02 5.03
C LEU A 25 -25.83 -5.17 4.24
N PHE A 26 -26.56 -4.30 4.93
CA PHE A 26 -27.37 -3.26 4.31
C PHE A 26 -26.49 -2.03 4.03
N GLY A 27 -26.13 -1.81 2.77
CA GLY A 27 -25.34 -0.67 2.30
C GLY A 27 -25.84 -0.19 0.92
N ARG A 28 -25.43 1.01 0.53
CA ARG A 28 -25.73 1.60 -0.79
C ARG A 28 -25.27 0.68 -1.92
N SER A 29 -26.03 0.68 -3.01
CA SER A 29 -25.77 -0.09 -4.23
C SER A 29 -24.34 0.16 -4.76
N PHE A 30 -23.49 -0.86 -4.66
CA PHE A 30 -22.19 -0.89 -5.33
C PHE A 30 -22.35 -1.53 -6.71
N LYS A 31 -21.75 -0.91 -7.74
CA LYS A 31 -21.72 -1.45 -9.11
C LYS A 31 -20.60 -2.48 -9.32
N GLU A 32 -20.13 -3.12 -8.27
CA GLU A 32 -19.05 -4.11 -8.36
C GLU A 32 -19.60 -5.53 -8.19
N GLU A 33 -19.13 -6.46 -9.03
CA GLU A 33 -19.48 -7.88 -8.92
C GLU A 33 -18.94 -8.47 -7.62
N ILE A 34 -19.84 -8.93 -6.75
CA ILE A 34 -19.48 -9.70 -5.56
C ILE A 34 -19.17 -11.13 -5.98
N THR A 35 -17.91 -11.46 -6.13
CA THR A 35 -17.48 -12.84 -6.36
C THR A 35 -17.10 -13.47 -5.02
N LEU A 36 -17.99 -14.32 -4.48
CA LEU A 36 -17.73 -15.10 -3.28
C LEU A 36 -16.91 -16.35 -3.64
N PHE A 37 -15.61 -16.34 -3.36
CA PHE A 37 -14.77 -17.51 -3.29
C PHE A 37 -14.43 -17.81 -1.83
N GLY A 38 -15.13 -18.76 -1.20
CA GLY A 38 -14.93 -19.08 0.22
C GLY A 38 -15.33 -17.94 1.16
N SER A 39 -14.94 -18.00 2.42
CA SER A 39 -15.24 -16.98 3.46
C SER A 39 -14.44 -15.67 3.27
N PHE A 40 -14.23 -15.19 2.05
CA PHE A 40 -13.52 -13.95 1.78
C PHE A 40 -14.50 -12.80 1.62
N VAL A 41 -14.61 -11.97 2.64
CA VAL A 41 -15.14 -10.62 2.50
C VAL A 41 -14.15 -9.86 1.60
N MET A 42 -14.62 -9.40 0.43
CA MET A 42 -13.79 -8.56 -0.44
C MET A 42 -13.71 -7.17 0.19
N ASN A 43 -12.49 -6.77 0.58
CA ASN A 43 -12.29 -5.43 1.10
C ASN A 43 -12.51 -4.39 0.00
N THR A 44 -13.19 -3.31 0.35
CA THR A 44 -13.34 -2.11 -0.46
C THR A 44 -12.18 -1.14 -0.22
N ARG A 45 -12.07 -0.08 -1.03
CA ARG A 45 -11.10 1.01 -0.78
C ARG A 45 -11.35 1.70 0.56
N GLU A 46 -12.61 1.85 0.95
CA GLU A 46 -13.03 2.43 2.22
C GLU A 46 -12.55 1.57 3.40
N ASP A 47 -12.57 0.25 3.30
CA ASP A 47 -12.05 -0.66 4.33
C ASP A 47 -10.53 -0.51 4.51
N ILE A 48 -9.79 -0.33 3.41
CA ILE A 48 -8.34 -0.10 3.45
C ILE A 48 -8.02 1.23 4.15
N LEU A 49 -8.71 2.30 3.75
CA LEU A 49 -8.47 3.63 4.33
C LEU A 49 -8.90 3.71 5.78
N ASN A 50 -10.06 3.15 6.12
CA ASN A 50 -10.53 3.09 7.51
C ASN A 50 -9.56 2.33 8.40
N PHE A 51 -9.11 1.15 7.93
CA PHE A 51 -8.12 0.39 8.67
C PHE A 51 -6.85 1.21 8.91
N TRP A 52 -6.26 1.78 7.87
CA TRP A 52 -4.97 2.46 7.96
C TRP A 52 -5.00 3.75 8.75
N PHE A 53 -6.04 4.59 8.56
CA PHE A 53 -6.11 5.93 9.15
C PHE A 53 -6.99 6.05 10.38
N THR A 54 -7.83 5.04 10.68
CA THR A 54 -8.75 5.08 11.82
C THR A 54 -8.49 3.98 12.84
N GLU A 55 -8.24 2.75 12.39
CA GLU A 55 -7.97 1.63 13.30
C GLU A 55 -6.50 1.57 13.74
N CYS A 56 -5.56 1.95 12.85
CA CYS A 56 -4.12 1.99 13.18
C CYS A 56 -3.71 3.30 13.84
N THR A 57 -2.70 3.23 14.71
CA THR A 57 -2.03 4.42 15.24
C THR A 57 -0.84 4.81 14.34
N PRO A 58 -0.41 6.09 14.34
CA PRO A 58 0.77 6.52 13.57
C PRO A 58 2.05 5.74 13.90
N GLU A 59 2.20 5.25 15.13
CA GLU A 59 3.34 4.43 15.53
C GLU A 59 3.35 3.07 14.84
N GLN A 60 2.16 2.48 14.60
CA GLN A 60 2.03 1.17 13.94
C GLN A 60 2.42 1.21 12.47
N TRP A 61 2.27 2.35 11.79
CA TRP A 61 2.63 2.48 10.37
C TRP A 61 4.10 2.17 10.08
N PHE A 62 5.00 2.46 11.06
CA PHE A 62 6.45 2.41 10.86
C PHE A 62 7.15 1.43 11.81
N LYS A 63 6.40 0.76 12.68
CA LYS A 63 6.96 -0.20 13.62
C LYS A 63 7.00 -1.60 12.99
N LYS A 64 8.16 -2.27 13.08
CA LYS A 64 8.23 -3.70 12.77
C LYS A 64 7.56 -4.49 13.89
N ASP A 65 6.43 -5.15 13.56
CA ASP A 65 5.62 -5.89 14.50
C ASP A 65 4.98 -7.10 13.80
N SER A 66 5.39 -8.31 14.21
CA SER A 66 4.94 -9.55 13.58
C SER A 66 3.45 -9.86 13.84
N GLU A 67 2.88 -9.39 14.93
CA GLU A 67 1.44 -9.58 15.21
C GLU A 67 0.61 -8.67 14.26
N PHE A 68 1.09 -7.46 14.07
CA PHE A 68 0.50 -6.52 13.10
C PHE A 68 0.62 -7.05 11.66
N ASP A 69 1.79 -7.56 11.27
CA ASP A 69 2.00 -8.16 9.95
C ASP A 69 1.07 -9.36 9.71
N ASN A 70 0.94 -10.26 10.68
CA ASN A 70 0.02 -11.41 10.61
C ASN A 70 -1.45 -10.99 10.55
N MET A 71 -1.84 -9.93 11.23
CA MET A 71 -3.20 -9.39 11.18
C MET A 71 -3.50 -8.80 9.80
N LEU A 72 -2.55 -8.03 9.23
CA LEU A 72 -2.64 -7.50 7.86
C LEU A 72 -2.79 -8.62 6.84
N GLU A 73 -1.96 -9.67 6.95
CA GLU A 73 -2.02 -10.83 6.05
C GLU A 73 -3.41 -11.48 6.09
N LYS A 74 -3.92 -11.78 7.28
CA LYS A 74 -5.24 -12.42 7.44
C LYS A 74 -6.39 -11.59 6.86
N ARG A 75 -6.33 -10.25 7.00
CA ARG A 75 -7.42 -9.36 6.55
C ARG A 75 -7.32 -8.98 5.09
N PHE A 76 -6.10 -8.75 4.57
CA PHE A 76 -5.92 -8.02 3.32
C PHE A 76 -5.07 -8.74 2.26
N ALA A 77 -4.46 -9.91 2.54
CA ALA A 77 -3.61 -10.60 1.56
C ALA A 77 -4.32 -10.82 0.21
N GLY A 78 -5.59 -11.25 0.23
CA GLY A 78 -6.37 -11.43 -1.00
C GLY A 78 -6.57 -10.14 -1.80
N THR A 79 -6.72 -9.00 -1.12
CA THR A 79 -6.87 -7.69 -1.76
C THR A 79 -5.53 -7.19 -2.30
N VAL A 80 -4.43 -7.42 -1.58
CA VAL A 80 -3.06 -7.15 -2.06
C VAL A 80 -2.76 -7.95 -3.34
N GLU A 81 -3.09 -9.25 -3.37
CA GLU A 81 -2.91 -10.06 -4.57
C GLU A 81 -3.70 -9.55 -5.77
N ARG A 82 -4.92 -9.09 -5.54
CA ARG A 82 -5.75 -8.48 -6.60
C ARG A 82 -5.16 -7.17 -7.09
N SER A 83 -4.61 -6.34 -6.20
CA SER A 83 -3.97 -5.08 -6.59
C SER A 83 -2.69 -5.31 -7.39
N LEU A 84 -1.85 -6.27 -6.97
CA LEU A 84 -0.65 -6.68 -7.72
C LEU A 84 -0.99 -7.25 -9.10
N ALA A 85 -2.12 -7.95 -9.21
CA ALA A 85 -2.62 -8.51 -10.48
C ALA A 85 -3.36 -7.48 -11.37
N GLY A 86 -3.45 -6.21 -10.97
CA GLY A 86 -4.14 -5.16 -11.73
C GLY A 86 -5.66 -5.21 -11.68
N LYS A 87 -6.26 -6.08 -10.88
CA LYS A 87 -7.71 -6.27 -10.82
C LYS A 87 -8.47 -5.14 -10.10
N LEU A 88 -7.74 -4.21 -9.50
CA LEU A 88 -8.30 -3.07 -8.77
C LEU A 88 -7.91 -1.72 -9.41
N ASP A 89 -7.39 -1.71 -10.64
CA ASP A 89 -6.88 -0.51 -11.30
C ASP A 89 -7.93 0.58 -11.51
N ASN A 90 -9.21 0.17 -11.59
CA ASN A 90 -10.33 1.09 -11.62
C ASN A 90 -10.48 1.96 -10.35
N TRP A 91 -9.83 1.60 -9.24
CA TRP A 91 -9.83 2.45 -8.04
C TRP A 91 -9.05 3.76 -8.24
N ALA A 92 -8.14 3.79 -9.20
CA ALA A 92 -7.29 4.96 -9.46
C ALA A 92 -8.02 6.20 -10.01
N ASP A 93 -9.33 6.12 -10.29
CA ASP A 93 -10.17 7.22 -10.78
C ASP A 93 -10.57 8.24 -9.70
N SER A 94 -10.25 7.99 -8.44
CA SER A 94 -10.46 8.91 -7.33
C SER A 94 -9.22 9.05 -6.46
N ASP A 95 -9.13 10.11 -5.68
CA ASP A 95 -8.06 10.35 -4.71
C ASP A 95 -7.99 9.25 -3.65
N SER A 96 -9.14 8.91 -3.06
CA SER A 96 -9.27 7.87 -2.05
C SER A 96 -8.92 6.48 -2.61
N GLY A 97 -9.36 6.18 -3.83
CA GLY A 97 -9.04 4.91 -4.47
C GLY A 97 -7.56 4.81 -4.87
N CYS A 98 -6.98 5.90 -5.38
CA CYS A 98 -5.55 5.97 -5.70
C CYS A 98 -4.70 5.75 -4.43
N LEU A 99 -5.05 6.40 -3.32
CA LEU A 99 -4.38 6.22 -2.04
C LEU A 99 -4.52 4.79 -1.51
N ALA A 100 -5.72 4.20 -1.57
CA ALA A 100 -5.93 2.81 -1.15
C ALA A 100 -5.06 1.82 -1.95
N LEU A 101 -4.92 2.03 -3.26
CA LEU A 101 -4.01 1.23 -4.11
C LEU A 101 -2.55 1.42 -3.71
N ILE A 102 -2.11 2.65 -3.44
CA ILE A 102 -0.75 2.92 -2.97
C ILE A 102 -0.48 2.20 -1.65
N LEU A 103 -1.41 2.26 -0.69
CA LEU A 103 -1.26 1.54 0.58
C LEU A 103 -1.12 0.03 0.38
N LEU A 104 -1.95 -0.57 -0.47
CA LEU A 104 -1.88 -2.00 -0.78
C LEU A 104 -0.54 -2.38 -1.43
N LEU A 105 -0.06 -1.59 -2.38
CA LEU A 105 1.10 -1.90 -3.23
C LEU A 105 2.43 -1.53 -2.58
N ASP A 106 2.45 -0.53 -1.71
CA ASP A 106 3.68 -0.01 -1.10
C ASP A 106 3.80 -0.36 0.39
N GLN A 107 2.72 -0.24 1.17
CA GLN A 107 2.78 -0.45 2.62
C GLN A 107 2.42 -1.89 3.01
N PHE A 108 1.26 -2.39 2.54
CA PHE A 108 0.80 -3.73 2.92
C PHE A 108 1.71 -4.83 2.38
N THR A 109 2.26 -4.67 1.17
CA THR A 109 3.26 -5.60 0.63
C THR A 109 4.49 -5.68 1.53
N ARG A 110 4.99 -4.55 2.05
CA ARG A 110 6.16 -4.51 2.95
C ARG A 110 5.89 -5.19 4.29
N ASN A 111 4.68 -5.14 4.80
CA ASN A 111 4.31 -5.82 6.03
C ASN A 111 4.06 -7.33 5.79
N ILE A 112 3.18 -7.67 4.83
CA ILE A 112 2.72 -9.05 4.58
C ILE A 112 3.86 -9.92 4.05
N TYR A 113 4.72 -9.38 3.17
CA TYR A 113 5.80 -10.14 2.53
C TYR A 113 7.18 -9.74 3.06
N ARG A 114 7.24 -9.26 4.30
CA ARG A 114 8.48 -8.79 4.95
C ARG A 114 9.63 -9.78 4.75
N ASP A 115 10.83 -9.24 4.55
CA ASP A 115 12.06 -9.99 4.34
C ASP A 115 12.05 -10.94 3.11
N THR A 116 11.14 -10.70 2.16
CA THR A 116 11.10 -11.39 0.86
C THR A 116 11.13 -10.40 -0.32
N PRO A 117 11.58 -10.80 -1.53
CA PRO A 117 11.52 -9.94 -2.70
C PRO A 117 10.12 -9.43 -3.04
N ARG A 118 9.09 -10.17 -2.61
CA ARG A 118 7.70 -9.84 -2.85
C ARG A 118 7.24 -8.58 -2.11
N ALA A 119 7.94 -8.17 -1.04
CA ALA A 119 7.69 -6.92 -0.34
C ALA A 119 7.80 -5.68 -1.26
N PHE A 120 8.53 -5.80 -2.36
CA PHE A 120 8.77 -4.73 -3.34
C PHE A 120 8.03 -4.93 -4.66
N ALA A 121 7.18 -5.95 -4.79
CA ALA A 121 6.51 -6.30 -6.03
C ALA A 121 5.54 -5.23 -6.54
N GLY A 122 5.07 -4.35 -5.67
CA GLY A 122 4.14 -3.26 -6.00
C GLY A 122 4.82 -1.91 -6.25
N ASP A 123 6.15 -1.79 -6.05
CA ASP A 123 6.86 -0.50 -6.02
C ASP A 123 6.70 0.31 -7.32
N GLU A 124 6.85 -0.32 -8.48
CA GLU A 124 6.73 0.34 -9.79
C GLU A 124 5.34 0.93 -9.97
N LYS A 125 4.30 0.13 -9.73
CA LYS A 125 2.92 0.56 -9.88
C LYS A 125 2.50 1.60 -8.83
N ALA A 126 2.97 1.47 -7.59
CA ALA A 126 2.75 2.47 -6.54
C ALA A 126 3.39 3.82 -6.92
N LEU A 127 4.59 3.78 -7.53
CA LEU A 127 5.26 4.98 -8.03
C LEU A 127 4.45 5.66 -9.15
N GLU A 128 3.93 4.90 -10.13
CA GLU A 128 3.06 5.43 -11.17
C GLU A 128 1.81 6.11 -10.59
N LEU A 129 1.16 5.46 -9.60
CA LEU A 129 0.01 6.02 -8.89
C LEU A 129 0.36 7.30 -8.13
N SER A 130 1.55 7.37 -7.50
CA SER A 130 2.03 8.59 -6.86
C SER A 130 2.18 9.75 -7.84
N PHE A 131 2.67 9.50 -9.05
CA PHE A 131 2.71 10.53 -10.11
C PHE A 131 1.31 10.90 -10.59
N LEU A 132 0.39 9.94 -10.68
CA LEU A 132 -1.00 10.20 -11.04
C LEU A 132 -1.70 11.09 -10.01
N CYS A 133 -1.46 10.89 -8.71
CA CYS A 133 -1.99 11.75 -7.65
C CYS A 133 -1.57 13.22 -7.83
N ASN A 134 -0.32 13.47 -8.21
CA ASN A 134 0.16 14.82 -8.49
C ASN A 134 -0.47 15.40 -9.77
N LYS A 135 -0.51 14.61 -10.85
CA LYS A 135 -1.10 15.00 -12.13
C LYS A 135 -2.58 15.38 -12.01
N ASN A 136 -3.33 14.64 -11.21
CA ASN A 136 -4.76 14.84 -10.99
C ASN A 136 -5.06 15.89 -9.89
N SER A 137 -4.04 16.54 -9.32
CA SER A 137 -4.17 17.53 -8.26
C SER A 137 -4.86 16.99 -7.00
N TYR A 138 -4.64 15.72 -6.65
CA TYR A 138 -5.18 15.13 -5.42
C TYR A 138 -4.44 15.64 -4.18
N LEU A 139 -3.11 15.87 -4.27
CA LEU A 139 -2.29 16.30 -3.15
C LEU A 139 -2.75 17.62 -2.47
N PRO A 140 -3.08 18.71 -3.20
CA PRO A 140 -3.42 19.98 -2.56
C PRO A 140 -4.71 19.95 -1.73
N ASN A 141 -5.56 18.97 -1.97
CA ASN A 141 -6.88 18.86 -1.34
C ASN A 141 -6.97 17.74 -0.29
N ALA A 142 -5.89 16.94 -0.14
CA ALA A 142 -5.88 15.81 0.77
C ALA A 142 -5.41 16.19 2.17
N ASP A 143 -5.78 15.37 3.17
CA ASP A 143 -5.20 15.41 4.51
C ASP A 143 -3.68 15.20 4.46
N ILE A 144 -2.95 15.75 5.44
CA ILE A 144 -1.48 15.68 5.49
C ILE A 144 -0.95 14.24 5.50
N HIS A 145 -1.65 13.32 6.18
CA HIS A 145 -1.26 11.92 6.23
C HIS A 145 -1.51 11.25 4.88
N TRP A 146 -2.61 11.60 4.20
CA TRP A 146 -2.90 11.13 2.85
C TRP A 146 -1.82 11.58 1.88
N CYS A 147 -1.46 12.86 1.89
CA CYS A 147 -0.37 13.41 1.08
C CYS A 147 0.94 12.67 1.33
N HIS A 148 1.27 12.40 2.60
CA HIS A 148 2.47 11.67 2.97
C HIS A 148 2.51 10.28 2.31
N PHE A 149 1.44 9.48 2.43
CA PHE A 149 1.40 8.15 1.83
C PHE A 149 1.29 8.19 0.30
N MET A 150 0.61 9.18 -0.30
CA MET A 150 0.61 9.37 -1.74
C MET A 150 2.02 9.67 -2.31
N LEU A 151 2.88 10.34 -1.54
CA LEU A 151 4.25 10.67 -1.94
C LEU A 151 5.27 9.56 -1.59
N MET A 152 4.95 8.68 -0.65
CA MET A 152 5.90 7.70 -0.11
C MET A 152 6.53 6.77 -1.17
N PRO A 153 5.82 6.30 -2.22
CA PRO A 153 6.45 5.51 -3.28
C PRO A 153 7.61 6.20 -3.98
N ARG A 154 7.60 7.55 -4.04
CA ARG A 154 8.72 8.31 -4.62
C ARG A 154 9.95 8.28 -3.72
N MET A 155 9.74 8.32 -2.39
CA MET A 155 10.82 8.14 -1.41
C MET A 155 11.44 6.74 -1.49
N HIS A 156 10.64 5.73 -1.86
CA HIS A 156 11.07 4.33 -1.99
C HIS A 156 11.74 3.99 -3.33
N SER A 157 11.74 4.92 -4.29
CA SER A 157 12.37 4.72 -5.61
C SER A 157 13.89 4.68 -5.52
N GLU A 158 14.53 3.75 -6.23
CA GLU A 158 15.99 3.70 -6.41
C GLU A 158 16.46 4.59 -7.60
N ASP A 159 15.58 5.41 -8.18
CA ASP A 159 15.91 6.39 -9.22
C ASP A 159 16.19 7.77 -8.58
N ILE A 160 17.42 8.24 -8.69
CA ILE A 160 17.82 9.53 -8.13
C ILE A 160 17.06 10.73 -8.73
N ALA A 161 16.67 10.65 -10.00
CA ALA A 161 15.89 11.71 -10.63
C ALA A 161 14.48 11.81 -10.02
N VAL A 162 13.86 10.67 -9.68
CA VAL A 162 12.59 10.62 -8.95
C VAL A 162 12.75 11.20 -7.55
N GLN A 163 13.82 10.85 -6.84
CA GLN A 163 14.14 11.40 -5.52
C GLN A 163 14.29 12.92 -5.55
N ASP A 164 15.11 13.44 -6.48
CA ASP A 164 15.39 14.87 -6.60
C ASP A 164 14.15 15.71 -6.90
N VAL A 165 13.31 15.28 -7.85
CA VAL A 165 12.08 16.03 -8.20
C VAL A 165 11.00 15.93 -7.12
N SER A 166 11.12 14.98 -6.19
CA SER A 166 10.14 14.76 -5.13
C SER A 166 10.46 15.49 -3.83
N LEU A 167 11.72 15.83 -3.55
CA LEU A 167 12.10 16.53 -2.32
C LEU A 167 11.31 17.83 -2.06
N PRO A 168 11.08 18.71 -3.06
CA PRO A 168 10.26 19.89 -2.84
C PRO A 168 8.86 19.57 -2.33
N LEU A 169 8.21 18.50 -2.85
CA LEU A 169 6.88 18.08 -2.44
C LEU A 169 6.85 17.61 -0.98
N PHE A 170 7.85 16.85 -0.53
CA PHE A 170 7.99 16.48 0.88
C PHE A 170 8.23 17.70 1.79
N LYS A 171 8.94 18.71 1.31
CA LYS A 171 9.14 19.97 2.04
C LYS A 171 7.83 20.74 2.20
N GLU A 172 7.00 20.76 1.16
CA GLU A 172 5.69 21.42 1.16
C GLU A 172 4.70 20.79 2.16
N LEU A 173 4.88 19.52 2.54
CA LEU A 173 4.09 18.91 3.62
C LEU A 173 4.29 19.61 4.98
N ASN A 174 5.37 20.37 5.13
CA ASN A 174 5.71 21.09 6.36
C ASN A 174 5.79 20.20 7.63
N VAL A 175 6.17 18.92 7.44
CA VAL A 175 6.45 17.96 8.50
C VAL A 175 7.93 17.63 8.48
N GLN A 176 8.70 18.30 9.34
CA GLN A 176 10.18 18.24 9.32
C GLN A 176 10.71 16.80 9.34
N LYS A 177 10.16 15.95 10.19
CA LYS A 177 10.56 14.54 10.27
C LYS A 177 10.41 13.79 8.95
N VAL A 178 9.31 14.02 8.23
CA VAL A 178 9.04 13.37 6.92
C VAL A 178 10.04 13.87 5.88
N TYR A 179 10.32 15.17 5.87
CA TYR A 179 11.32 15.75 4.97
C TYR A 179 12.72 15.21 5.26
N ASP A 180 13.12 15.10 6.53
CA ASP A 180 14.44 14.55 6.90
C ASP A 180 14.58 13.09 6.46
N TYR A 181 13.51 12.30 6.54
CA TYR A 181 13.50 10.94 6.00
C TYR A 181 13.64 10.93 4.47
N ALA A 182 12.94 11.81 3.76
CA ALA A 182 13.05 11.92 2.31
C ALA A 182 14.49 12.29 1.87
N VAL A 183 15.11 13.25 2.57
CA VAL A 183 16.52 13.63 2.33
C VAL A 183 17.44 12.42 2.53
N ARG A 184 17.27 11.65 3.61
CA ARG A 184 18.12 10.47 3.89
C ARG A 184 17.98 9.38 2.84
N HIS A 185 16.76 9.13 2.36
CA HIS A 185 16.53 8.18 1.26
C HIS A 185 17.24 8.65 0.00
N ARG A 186 17.03 9.91 -0.37
CA ARG A 186 17.67 10.53 -1.53
C ARG A 186 19.21 10.44 -1.44
N ASP A 187 19.81 10.78 -0.30
CA ASP A 187 21.26 10.75 -0.12
C ASP A 187 21.82 9.32 -0.19
N THR A 188 21.07 8.33 0.30
CA THR A 188 21.43 6.92 0.16
C THR A 188 21.42 6.50 -1.31
N VAL A 189 20.39 6.84 -2.07
CA VAL A 189 20.34 6.54 -3.50
C VAL A 189 21.40 7.32 -4.29
N ALA A 190 21.65 8.58 -3.93
CA ALA A 190 22.71 9.37 -4.56
C ALA A 190 24.12 8.76 -4.35
N ARG A 191 24.36 8.14 -3.18
CA ARG A 191 25.63 7.53 -2.83
C ARG A 191 25.84 6.17 -3.46
N PHE A 192 24.82 5.30 -3.43
CA PHE A 192 24.95 3.89 -3.79
C PHE A 192 24.21 3.51 -5.08
N GLY A 193 23.38 4.41 -5.62
CA GLY A 193 22.50 4.12 -6.76
C GLY A 193 21.36 3.17 -6.43
N ARG A 194 21.20 2.80 -5.15
CA ARG A 194 20.21 1.84 -4.65
C ARG A 194 20.11 1.90 -3.12
N PHE A 195 19.16 1.16 -2.57
CA PHE A 195 19.07 0.94 -1.12
C PHE A 195 19.84 -0.31 -0.70
N PRO A 196 21.00 -0.19 -0.01
CA PRO A 196 21.83 -1.34 0.38
C PRO A 196 21.10 -2.36 1.26
N HIS A 197 20.15 -1.94 2.12
CA HIS A 197 19.39 -2.84 2.99
C HIS A 197 18.49 -3.81 2.21
N ARG A 198 18.17 -3.52 0.94
CA ARG A 198 17.40 -4.43 0.07
C ARG A 198 18.27 -5.49 -0.60
N ASN A 199 19.60 -5.36 -0.58
CA ASN A 199 20.49 -6.20 -1.37
C ASN A 199 20.32 -7.69 -1.05
N SER A 200 20.37 -8.06 0.23
CA SER A 200 20.23 -9.47 0.64
C SER A 200 18.87 -10.05 0.24
N ILE A 201 17.81 -9.27 0.42
CA ILE A 201 16.43 -9.68 0.09
C ILE A 201 16.27 -9.88 -1.42
N LEU A 202 16.87 -9.01 -2.22
CA LEU A 202 16.77 -9.04 -3.69
C LEU A 202 17.87 -9.89 -4.37
N GLY A 203 18.69 -10.61 -3.58
CA GLY A 203 19.77 -11.43 -4.11
C GLY A 203 20.89 -10.61 -4.77
N ARG A 204 21.06 -9.35 -4.38
CA ARG A 204 22.12 -8.46 -4.87
C ARG A 204 23.35 -8.54 -3.95
N SER A 205 24.54 -8.63 -4.51
CA SER A 205 25.79 -8.54 -3.73
C SER A 205 26.02 -7.12 -3.23
N SER A 206 26.38 -6.98 -1.96
CA SER A 206 26.77 -5.70 -1.37
C SER A 206 28.28 -5.45 -1.56
N THR A 207 28.65 -4.20 -1.79
CA THR A 207 30.04 -3.74 -1.76
C THR A 207 30.53 -3.62 -0.31
N THR A 208 31.84 -3.50 -0.10
CA THR A 208 32.43 -3.25 1.24
C THR A 208 31.86 -1.97 1.85
N GLU A 209 31.76 -0.90 1.05
CA GLU A 209 31.21 0.38 1.50
C GLU A 209 29.71 0.28 1.92
N GLU A 210 28.91 -0.48 1.18
CA GLU A 210 27.51 -0.73 1.54
C GLU A 210 27.41 -1.54 2.84
N LEU A 211 28.27 -2.53 3.04
CA LEU A 211 28.30 -3.31 4.29
C LEU A 211 28.68 -2.42 5.49
N GLU A 212 29.67 -1.54 5.34
CA GLU A 212 30.03 -0.56 6.37
C GLU A 212 28.88 0.42 6.65
N PHE A 213 28.20 0.91 5.63
CA PHE A 213 27.00 1.76 5.79
C PHE A 213 25.91 1.05 6.58
N LEU A 214 25.65 -0.23 6.30
CA LEU A 214 24.59 -1.01 6.96
C LEU A 214 24.86 -1.24 8.47
N THR A 215 26.07 -1.02 8.98
CA THR A 215 26.35 -1.07 10.43
C THR A 215 25.92 0.21 11.16
N GLN A 216 25.59 1.27 10.44
CA GLN A 216 25.26 2.58 11.03
C GLN A 216 23.77 2.64 11.43
N ALA A 217 23.48 3.38 12.51
CA ALA A 217 22.09 3.63 12.90
C ALA A 217 21.33 4.36 11.78
N GLY A 218 20.16 3.84 11.43
CA GLY A 218 19.32 4.44 10.41
C GLY A 218 19.73 4.16 8.97
N SER A 219 20.57 3.14 8.73
CA SER A 219 20.94 2.66 7.40
C SER A 219 19.86 1.81 6.72
N SER A 220 18.84 1.42 7.46
CA SER A 220 17.63 0.72 6.97
C SER A 220 16.40 1.61 7.15
N PHE A 221 15.47 1.52 6.21
CA PHE A 221 14.25 2.31 6.18
C PHE A 221 13.03 1.40 6.20
#